data_11cadcde32e44f4c96230d80200ee79c
#
_entry.id   11cadcde32e44f4c96230d80200ee79c
#
_cell.length_a   1.000
_cell.length_b   1.000
_cell.length_c   1.000
_cell.angle_alpha   90.00
_cell.angle_beta   90.00
_cell.angle_gamma   90.00
#
_symmetry.space_group_name_H-M   'P 1'
#
loop_
_entity.id
_entity.type
_entity.pdbx_description
1 polymer ?
#
loop_
_entity_poly.entity_id
_entity_poly.type
_entity_poly.pdbx_seq_one_letter_code
_entity_poly.pdbx_strand_id
1 'polypeptide(L)'
;MMRVRYKPWAEDYLKNHPDLVDMDGAHAGKMSEWFEKEQPIYIEIGSGMGQFITTLAAQYPEINFVSMEREKSVMYKVLDKTKEMGLKNLKMICNDAIELNEYFKDKEISRIYLNFSDPWPKKRHAKRRLTYHTYLALYKQILKDDGEIHFKTDNRGLFAFSIESMSQFGMYFTKMNLNLHDEDDEDNIDRKSV
;
A
#
# COMPACT_ATOMS: atom_id res chain seq x y z
N MET A 1 8.13 -6.71 -15.67
CA MET A 1 8.23 -5.40 -14.99
C MET A 1 8.17 -4.31 -16.05
N MET A 2 7.11 -3.52 -16.05
CA MET A 2 6.97 -2.41 -16.99
C MET A 2 7.87 -1.27 -16.49
N ARG A 3 8.81 -0.83 -17.35
CA ARG A 3 9.71 0.27 -16.98
C ARG A 3 8.91 1.57 -16.95
N VAL A 4 8.71 2.13 -15.77
CA VAL A 4 8.05 3.44 -15.62
C VAL A 4 8.86 4.50 -16.35
N ARG A 5 8.20 5.25 -17.25
CA ARG A 5 8.82 6.37 -17.92
C ARG A 5 8.95 7.54 -16.95
N TYR A 6 10.17 7.99 -16.72
CA TYR A 6 10.44 9.15 -15.88
C TYR A 6 9.70 10.41 -16.40
N LYS A 7 9.07 11.13 -15.46
CA LYS A 7 8.32 12.36 -15.72
C LYS A 7 8.87 13.48 -14.82
N PRO A 8 9.72 14.36 -15.34
CA PRO A 8 10.39 15.39 -14.54
C PRO A 8 9.40 16.31 -13.79
N TRP A 9 8.27 16.61 -14.41
CA TRP A 9 7.24 17.49 -13.86
C TRP A 9 6.43 16.88 -12.71
N ALA A 10 6.44 15.54 -12.54
CA ALA A 10 5.60 14.86 -11.56
C ALA A 10 5.95 15.27 -10.12
N GLU A 11 7.21 15.53 -9.83
CA GLU A 11 7.64 15.97 -8.50
C GLU A 11 7.02 17.31 -8.11
N ASP A 12 7.13 18.31 -8.97
CA ASP A 12 6.56 19.64 -8.72
C ASP A 12 5.03 19.58 -8.65
N TYR A 13 4.43 18.74 -9.49
CA TYR A 13 2.99 18.53 -9.45
C TYR A 13 2.51 17.96 -8.11
N LEU A 14 3.21 16.95 -7.57
CA LEU A 14 2.90 16.36 -6.27
C LEU A 14 3.13 17.37 -5.13
N LYS A 15 4.24 18.11 -5.14
CA LYS A 15 4.55 19.14 -4.13
C LYS A 15 3.53 20.26 -4.05
N ASN A 16 2.83 20.55 -5.12
CA ASN A 16 1.78 21.58 -5.17
C ASN A 16 0.44 21.12 -4.54
N HIS A 17 0.38 19.90 -4.00
CA HIS A 17 -0.81 19.35 -3.36
C HIS A 17 -0.50 18.78 -1.96
N PRO A 18 0.04 19.60 -1.03
CA PRO A 18 0.45 19.13 0.29
C PRO A 18 -0.72 18.67 1.18
N ASP A 19 -1.93 19.06 0.83
CA ASP A 19 -3.17 18.62 1.45
C ASP A 19 -3.52 17.16 1.17
N LEU A 20 -3.01 16.60 0.08
CA LEU A 20 -3.24 15.22 -0.37
C LEU A 20 -1.98 14.36 -0.39
N VAL A 21 -0.80 14.95 -0.57
CA VAL A 21 0.46 14.23 -0.80
C VAL A 21 1.53 14.69 0.20
N ASP A 22 2.07 13.75 0.95
CA ASP A 22 3.25 13.96 1.79
C ASP A 22 4.49 13.42 1.05
N MET A 23 5.49 14.28 0.87
CA MET A 23 6.75 13.96 0.19
C MET A 23 7.98 14.19 1.08
N ASP A 24 7.82 14.85 2.20
CA ASP A 24 8.90 15.32 3.07
C ASP A 24 8.71 14.97 4.54
N GLY A 25 7.67 14.19 4.87
CA GLY A 25 7.39 13.76 6.23
C GLY A 25 6.63 14.79 7.06
N ALA A 26 5.97 15.77 6.44
CA ALA A 26 5.21 16.80 7.17
C ALA A 26 4.10 16.21 8.07
N HIS A 27 3.58 15.04 7.71
CA HIS A 27 2.54 14.33 8.46
C HIS A 27 3.07 13.11 9.23
N ALA A 28 4.40 12.96 9.32
CA ALA A 28 5.02 11.86 10.06
C ALA A 28 4.58 11.87 11.55
N GLY A 29 4.12 10.71 12.02
CA GLY A 29 3.59 10.51 13.38
C GLY A 29 2.26 11.22 13.67
N LYS A 30 1.61 11.81 12.66
CA LYS A 30 0.34 12.56 12.77
C LYS A 30 -0.67 12.12 11.72
N MET A 31 -0.59 10.88 11.25
CA MET A 31 -1.37 10.40 10.11
C MET A 31 -2.88 10.53 10.34
N SER A 32 -3.37 10.17 11.53
CA SER A 32 -4.79 10.31 11.87
C SER A 32 -5.28 11.77 11.85
N GLU A 33 -4.40 12.73 12.18
CA GLU A 33 -4.72 14.17 12.21
C GLU A 33 -4.82 14.77 10.79
N TRP A 34 -4.27 14.09 9.78
CA TRP A 34 -4.30 14.55 8.39
C TRP A 34 -5.66 14.32 7.70
N PHE A 35 -6.49 13.45 8.27
CA PHE A 35 -7.84 13.20 7.78
C PHE A 35 -8.87 14.09 8.47
N GLU A 36 -9.94 14.43 7.75
CA GLU A 36 -11.05 15.23 8.28
C GLU A 36 -11.86 14.48 9.36
N LYS A 37 -11.80 13.15 9.34
CA LYS A 37 -12.57 12.27 10.26
C LYS A 37 -11.66 11.22 10.86
N GLU A 38 -11.86 10.95 12.13
CA GLU A 38 -11.23 9.81 12.81
C GLU A 38 -11.94 8.51 12.41
N GLN A 39 -11.26 7.70 11.60
CA GLN A 39 -11.75 6.44 11.04
C GLN A 39 -10.63 5.41 11.02
N PRO A 40 -10.92 4.08 10.90
CA PRO A 40 -9.89 3.08 10.68
C PRO A 40 -9.01 3.44 9.48
N ILE A 41 -7.69 3.24 9.61
CA ILE A 41 -6.74 3.55 8.53
C ILE A 41 -6.28 2.24 7.87
N TYR A 42 -6.46 2.18 6.55
CA TYR A 42 -5.96 1.10 5.69
C TYR A 42 -4.88 1.67 4.75
N ILE A 43 -3.83 0.90 4.50
CA ILE A 43 -2.73 1.33 3.62
C ILE A 43 -2.48 0.33 2.49
N GLU A 44 -2.27 0.82 1.27
CA GLU A 44 -1.68 0.04 0.18
C GLU A 44 -0.22 0.47 -0.02
N ILE A 45 0.71 -0.49 0.12
CA ILE A 45 2.14 -0.28 -0.07
C ILE A 45 2.53 -0.74 -1.47
N GLY A 46 3.13 0.17 -2.25
CA GLY A 46 3.41 -0.04 -3.66
C GLY A 46 2.14 0.08 -4.50
N SER A 47 1.33 1.11 -4.25
CA SER A 47 0.01 1.31 -4.89
C SER A 47 0.06 1.51 -6.41
N GLY A 48 1.23 1.77 -6.96
CA GLY A 48 1.39 2.00 -8.40
C GLY A 48 0.51 3.15 -8.90
N MET A 49 -0.29 2.91 -9.93
CA MET A 49 -1.21 3.90 -10.50
C MET A 49 -2.52 4.08 -9.71
N GLY A 50 -2.66 3.44 -8.56
CA GLY A 50 -3.72 3.66 -7.59
C GLY A 50 -5.09 3.09 -7.94
N GLN A 51 -5.22 2.22 -8.94
CA GLN A 51 -6.52 1.70 -9.34
C GLN A 51 -7.25 1.00 -8.18
N PHE A 52 -6.55 0.17 -7.43
CA PHE A 52 -7.10 -0.56 -6.30
C PHE A 52 -7.50 0.39 -5.17
N ILE A 53 -6.57 1.21 -4.68
CA ILE A 53 -6.80 2.04 -3.50
C ILE A 53 -7.87 3.13 -3.74
N THR A 54 -7.93 3.74 -4.94
CA THR A 54 -8.95 4.73 -5.26
C THR A 54 -10.34 4.11 -5.37
N THR A 55 -10.44 2.88 -5.88
CA THR A 55 -11.71 2.14 -5.92
C THR A 55 -12.19 1.81 -4.51
N LEU A 56 -11.31 1.31 -3.63
CA LEU A 56 -11.65 1.06 -2.23
C LEU A 56 -12.09 2.34 -1.51
N ALA A 57 -11.35 3.43 -1.68
CA ALA A 57 -11.69 4.69 -1.02
C ALA A 57 -13.08 5.23 -1.46
N ALA A 58 -13.47 4.99 -2.71
CA ALA A 58 -14.80 5.34 -3.18
C ALA A 58 -15.91 4.42 -2.62
N GLN A 59 -15.61 3.13 -2.47
CA GLN A 59 -16.58 2.14 -1.97
C GLN A 59 -16.79 2.21 -0.45
N TYR A 60 -15.76 2.61 0.30
CA TYR A 60 -15.76 2.61 1.77
C TYR A 60 -15.43 4.02 2.33
N PRO A 61 -16.38 4.98 2.25
CA PRO A 61 -16.14 6.35 2.72
C PRO A 61 -15.98 6.47 4.24
N GLU A 62 -16.31 5.40 4.98
CA GLU A 62 -16.12 5.27 6.43
C GLU A 62 -14.74 4.78 6.85
N ILE A 63 -13.83 4.56 5.89
CA ILE A 63 -12.45 4.13 6.12
C ILE A 63 -11.51 5.16 5.52
N ASN A 64 -10.46 5.51 6.23
CA ASN A 64 -9.37 6.32 5.74
C ASN A 64 -8.34 5.45 5.02
N PHE A 65 -7.91 5.87 3.85
CA PHE A 65 -6.94 5.14 3.05
C PHE A 65 -5.65 5.93 2.88
N VAL A 66 -4.53 5.21 2.90
CA VAL A 66 -3.21 5.75 2.57
C VAL A 66 -2.62 4.98 1.40
N SER A 67 -2.24 5.69 0.37
CA SER A 67 -1.48 5.17 -0.77
C SER A 67 -0.01 5.46 -0.54
N MET A 68 0.84 4.44 -0.44
CA MET A 68 2.29 4.62 -0.33
C MET A 68 2.99 4.11 -1.59
N GLU A 69 3.68 5.01 -2.30
CA GLU A 69 4.41 4.70 -3.54
C GLU A 69 5.63 5.61 -3.64
N ARG A 70 6.81 5.03 -3.85
CA ARG A 70 8.05 5.80 -3.94
C ARG A 70 8.30 6.46 -5.30
N GLU A 71 7.65 5.92 -6.36
CA GLU A 71 7.88 6.37 -7.73
C GLU A 71 6.97 7.55 -8.08
N LYS A 72 7.52 8.76 -8.04
CA LYS A 72 6.80 10.02 -8.31
C LYS A 72 6.10 10.00 -9.67
N SER A 73 6.77 9.41 -10.68
CA SER A 73 6.26 9.29 -12.05
C SER A 73 5.05 8.35 -12.17
N VAL A 74 4.64 7.73 -11.08
CA VAL A 74 3.46 6.86 -10.97
C VAL A 74 2.45 7.46 -10.00
N MET A 75 2.91 7.94 -8.83
CA MET A 75 2.08 8.50 -7.77
C MET A 75 1.15 9.63 -8.27
N TYR A 76 1.59 10.46 -9.22
CA TYR A 76 0.74 11.51 -9.78
C TYR A 76 -0.58 10.99 -10.34
N LYS A 77 -0.63 9.73 -10.80
CA LYS A 77 -1.86 9.09 -11.28
C LYS A 77 -2.85 8.82 -10.16
N VAL A 78 -2.35 8.50 -8.97
CA VAL A 78 -3.19 8.35 -7.77
C VAL A 78 -3.80 9.70 -7.42
N LEU A 79 -2.99 10.77 -7.44
CA LEU A 79 -3.45 12.13 -7.18
C LEU A 79 -4.52 12.59 -8.18
N ASP A 80 -4.30 12.37 -9.49
CA ASP A 80 -5.28 12.71 -10.52
C ASP A 80 -6.63 12.03 -10.24
N LYS A 81 -6.62 10.70 -10.05
CA LYS A 81 -7.83 9.93 -9.76
C LYS A 81 -8.52 10.38 -8.47
N THR A 82 -7.75 10.64 -7.41
CA THR A 82 -8.28 11.13 -6.13
C THR A 82 -9.04 12.44 -6.31
N LYS A 83 -8.49 13.35 -7.12
CA LYS A 83 -9.12 14.66 -7.45
C LYS A 83 -10.35 14.48 -8.35
N GLU A 84 -10.24 13.68 -9.41
CA GLU A 84 -11.33 13.39 -10.34
C GLU A 84 -12.55 12.77 -9.63
N MET A 85 -12.29 11.85 -8.69
CA MET A 85 -13.33 11.17 -7.93
C MET A 85 -13.79 11.96 -6.70
N GLY A 86 -13.12 13.06 -6.34
CA GLY A 86 -13.45 13.89 -5.18
C GLY A 86 -13.27 13.19 -3.83
N LEU A 87 -12.32 12.22 -3.74
CA LEU A 87 -12.09 11.42 -2.55
C LEU A 87 -11.50 12.25 -1.41
N LYS A 88 -12.17 12.24 -0.25
CA LYS A 88 -11.73 12.95 0.96
C LYS A 88 -10.98 12.05 1.94
N ASN A 89 -11.21 10.76 1.83
CA ASN A 89 -10.68 9.70 2.69
C ASN A 89 -9.43 9.01 2.13
N LEU A 90 -8.74 9.60 1.14
CA LEU A 90 -7.50 9.06 0.57
C LEU A 90 -6.38 10.11 0.65
N LYS A 91 -5.26 9.72 1.25
CA LYS A 91 -4.02 10.49 1.34
C LYS A 91 -2.86 9.69 0.73
N MET A 92 -1.80 10.39 0.34
CA MET A 92 -0.66 9.79 -0.38
C MET A 92 0.66 10.08 0.31
N ILE A 93 1.49 9.06 0.49
CA ILE A 93 2.88 9.18 0.97
C ILE A 93 3.80 8.79 -0.18
N CYS A 94 4.62 9.74 -0.63
CA CYS A 94 5.58 9.51 -1.71
C CYS A 94 6.95 9.17 -1.14
N ASN A 95 7.07 7.99 -0.51
CA ASN A 95 8.30 7.54 0.14
C ASN A 95 8.48 6.02 0.10
N ASP A 96 9.63 5.51 0.56
CA ASP A 96 9.92 4.08 0.64
C ASP A 96 9.27 3.45 1.88
N ALA A 97 8.75 2.24 1.72
CA ALA A 97 8.10 1.48 2.80
C ALA A 97 9.00 1.16 3.99
N ILE A 98 10.31 1.33 3.86
CA ILE A 98 11.23 1.15 4.99
C ILE A 98 11.05 2.23 6.07
N GLU A 99 10.40 3.33 5.73
CA GLU A 99 10.16 4.47 6.61
C GLU A 99 8.77 4.48 7.27
N LEU A 100 8.05 3.36 7.19
CA LEU A 100 6.68 3.26 7.73
C LEU A 100 6.54 3.70 9.19
N ASN A 101 7.50 3.35 10.06
CA ASN A 101 7.44 3.74 11.49
C ASN A 101 7.69 5.24 11.72
N GLU A 102 8.19 5.97 10.74
CA GLU A 102 8.30 7.43 10.83
C GLU A 102 6.94 8.07 10.60
N TYR A 103 6.14 7.49 9.69
CA TYR A 103 4.82 8.00 9.35
C TYR A 103 3.73 7.58 10.32
N PHE A 104 3.76 6.33 10.80
CA PHE A 104 2.69 5.75 11.60
C PHE A 104 3.13 5.49 13.04
N LYS A 105 2.24 5.77 13.98
CA LYS A 105 2.37 5.37 15.38
C LYS A 105 2.19 3.86 15.52
N ASP A 106 2.66 3.32 16.65
CA ASP A 106 2.40 1.92 17.01
C ASP A 106 0.88 1.66 17.03
N LYS A 107 0.46 0.54 16.42
CA LYS A 107 -0.94 0.09 16.44
C LYS A 107 -1.95 1.08 15.82
N GLU A 108 -1.52 1.89 14.85
CA GLU A 108 -2.38 2.86 14.19
C GLU A 108 -3.15 2.28 12.99
N ILE A 109 -2.55 1.31 12.28
CA ILE A 109 -3.08 0.76 11.03
C ILE A 109 -3.96 -0.47 11.29
N SER A 110 -5.15 -0.51 10.68
CA SER A 110 -6.06 -1.63 10.78
C SER A 110 -5.85 -2.67 9.67
N ARG A 111 -5.37 -2.26 8.48
CA ARG A 111 -5.13 -3.19 7.36
C ARG A 111 -4.03 -2.71 6.43
N ILE A 112 -3.19 -3.65 5.96
CA ILE A 112 -2.16 -3.42 4.96
C ILE A 112 -2.47 -4.24 3.72
N TYR A 113 -2.44 -3.60 2.55
CA TYR A 113 -2.54 -4.26 1.24
C TYR A 113 -1.17 -4.30 0.56
N LEU A 114 -0.79 -5.48 0.08
CA LEU A 114 0.42 -5.73 -0.71
C LEU A 114 -0.01 -6.40 -2.02
N ASN A 115 -0.29 -5.60 -3.04
CA ASN A 115 -0.83 -6.08 -4.30
C ASN A 115 0.23 -6.05 -5.40
N PHE A 116 0.54 -7.23 -5.97
CA PHE A 116 1.42 -7.40 -7.14
C PHE A 116 2.76 -6.67 -7.01
N SER A 117 3.32 -6.67 -5.82
CA SER A 117 4.63 -6.09 -5.56
C SER A 117 5.74 -6.79 -6.34
N ASP A 118 6.87 -6.10 -6.53
CA ASP A 118 8.02 -6.61 -7.26
C ASP A 118 8.54 -7.94 -6.68
N PRO A 119 8.67 -9.00 -7.50
CA PRO A 119 9.02 -10.32 -7.01
C PRO A 119 10.50 -10.50 -6.65
N TRP A 120 11.38 -9.62 -7.15
CA TRP A 120 12.82 -9.69 -6.91
C TRP A 120 13.38 -11.11 -7.01
N PRO A 121 13.41 -11.75 -8.20
CA PRO A 121 13.60 -13.20 -8.34
C PRO A 121 14.98 -13.71 -7.88
N LYS A 122 16.00 -12.84 -7.87
CA LYS A 122 17.35 -13.22 -7.44
C LYS A 122 17.40 -13.34 -5.91
N LYS A 123 17.94 -14.44 -5.38
CA LYS A 123 18.09 -14.69 -3.92
C LYS A 123 18.76 -13.53 -3.18
N ARG A 124 19.81 -12.92 -3.76
CA ARG A 124 20.51 -11.75 -3.18
C ARG A 124 19.62 -10.50 -3.02
N HIS A 125 18.48 -10.46 -3.69
CA HIS A 125 17.50 -9.36 -3.62
C HIS A 125 16.31 -9.67 -2.72
N ALA A 126 16.26 -10.82 -2.04
CA ALA A 126 15.13 -11.22 -1.19
C ALA A 126 14.75 -10.15 -0.17
N LYS A 127 15.73 -9.44 0.39
CA LYS A 127 15.53 -8.33 1.34
C LYS A 127 14.76 -7.13 0.78
N ARG A 128 14.52 -7.07 -0.55
CA ARG A 128 13.72 -6.01 -1.20
C ARG A 128 12.24 -6.39 -1.32
N ARG A 129 11.89 -7.65 -1.04
CA ARG A 129 10.50 -8.10 -1.08
C ARG A 129 9.73 -7.51 0.09
N LEU A 130 8.55 -6.99 -0.16
CA LEU A 130 7.71 -6.39 0.88
C LEU A 130 7.23 -7.40 1.95
N THR A 131 7.41 -8.68 1.71
CA THR A 131 7.14 -9.77 2.67
C THR A 131 8.40 -10.32 3.34
N TYR A 132 9.54 -9.63 3.20
CA TYR A 132 10.77 -9.99 3.90
C TYR A 132 10.66 -9.60 5.39
N HIS A 133 11.34 -10.36 6.27
CA HIS A 133 11.20 -10.22 7.73
C HIS A 133 11.39 -8.80 8.27
N THR A 134 12.23 -7.96 7.63
CA THR A 134 12.40 -6.56 8.05
C THR A 134 11.13 -5.74 7.85
N TYR A 135 10.44 -5.91 6.73
CA TYR A 135 9.16 -5.27 6.49
C TYR A 135 8.06 -5.85 7.40
N LEU A 136 8.04 -7.17 7.61
CA LEU A 136 7.07 -7.79 8.53
C LEU A 136 7.22 -7.25 9.97
N ALA A 137 8.44 -6.93 10.41
CA ALA A 137 8.68 -6.29 11.69
C ALA A 137 8.08 -4.87 11.76
N LEU A 138 8.23 -4.06 10.67
CA LEU A 138 7.61 -2.75 10.57
C LEU A 138 6.08 -2.87 10.60
N TYR A 139 5.52 -3.81 9.85
CA TYR A 139 4.07 -4.04 9.83
C TYR A 139 3.53 -4.44 11.20
N LYS A 140 4.22 -5.35 11.91
CA LYS A 140 3.85 -5.74 13.26
C LYS A 140 3.79 -4.56 14.24
N GLN A 141 4.67 -3.59 14.08
CA GLN A 141 4.71 -2.41 14.93
C GLN A 141 3.50 -1.50 14.68
N ILE A 142 3.21 -1.18 13.42
CA ILE A 142 2.16 -0.23 13.07
C ILE A 142 0.75 -0.82 13.02
N LEU A 143 0.61 -2.16 12.80
CA LEU A 143 -0.68 -2.84 12.80
C LEU A 143 -1.28 -2.94 14.19
N LYS A 144 -2.59 -2.72 14.28
CA LYS A 144 -3.39 -3.09 15.46
C LYS A 144 -3.29 -4.58 15.75
N ASP A 145 -3.65 -4.99 16.96
CA ASP A 145 -3.53 -6.41 17.37
C ASP A 145 -4.48 -7.33 16.57
N ASP A 146 -5.61 -6.80 16.12
CA ASP A 146 -6.57 -7.43 15.20
C ASP A 146 -6.36 -7.04 13.73
N GLY A 147 -5.27 -6.32 13.44
CA GLY A 147 -4.96 -5.85 12.09
C GLY A 147 -4.51 -6.96 11.15
N GLU A 148 -4.78 -6.81 9.87
CA GLU A 148 -4.55 -7.82 8.85
C GLU A 148 -3.63 -7.34 7.73
N ILE A 149 -2.92 -8.30 7.11
CA ILE A 149 -2.18 -8.10 5.86
C ILE A 149 -2.88 -8.87 4.75
N HIS A 150 -3.34 -8.16 3.72
CA HIS A 150 -3.86 -8.74 2.50
C HIS A 150 -2.78 -8.73 1.42
N PHE A 151 -2.36 -9.92 1.00
CA PHE A 151 -1.29 -10.09 0.01
C PHE A 151 -1.81 -10.79 -1.23
N LYS A 152 -1.62 -10.16 -2.40
CA LYS A 152 -1.97 -10.71 -3.72
C LYS A 152 -0.76 -10.68 -4.65
N THR A 153 -0.52 -11.76 -5.38
CA THR A 153 0.52 -11.83 -6.41
C THR A 153 0.21 -12.93 -7.43
N ASP A 154 0.54 -12.69 -8.69
CA ASP A 154 0.54 -13.67 -9.77
C ASP A 154 1.87 -14.44 -9.88
N ASN A 155 2.89 -14.00 -9.13
CA ASN A 155 4.20 -14.62 -9.15
C ASN A 155 4.30 -15.77 -8.14
N ARG A 156 4.32 -17.02 -8.62
CA ARG A 156 4.40 -18.21 -7.78
C ARG A 156 5.62 -18.24 -6.86
N GLY A 157 6.77 -17.74 -7.31
CA GLY A 157 8.00 -17.70 -6.52
C GLY A 157 7.91 -16.71 -5.36
N LEU A 158 7.31 -15.54 -5.60
CA LEU A 158 7.03 -14.56 -4.55
C LEU A 158 5.97 -15.10 -3.59
N PHE A 159 4.93 -15.75 -4.10
CA PHE A 159 3.88 -16.34 -3.27
C PHE A 159 4.46 -17.36 -2.29
N ALA A 160 5.21 -18.36 -2.78
CA ALA A 160 5.84 -19.38 -1.95
C ALA A 160 6.77 -18.77 -0.88
N PHE A 161 7.62 -17.81 -1.30
CA PHE A 161 8.49 -17.09 -0.37
C PHE A 161 7.69 -16.36 0.71
N SER A 162 6.60 -15.69 0.32
CA SER A 162 5.80 -14.88 1.24
C SER A 162 5.11 -15.73 2.30
N ILE A 163 4.54 -16.89 1.90
CA ILE A 163 3.96 -17.84 2.83
C ILE A 163 5.00 -18.33 3.84
N GLU A 164 6.18 -18.73 3.36
CA GLU A 164 7.28 -19.18 4.24
C GLU A 164 7.72 -18.07 5.19
N SER A 165 7.98 -16.87 4.67
CA SER A 165 8.46 -15.72 5.46
C SER A 165 7.46 -15.29 6.53
N MET A 166 6.16 -15.16 6.18
CA MET A 166 5.10 -14.80 7.11
C MET A 166 4.89 -15.87 8.19
N SER A 167 4.89 -17.16 7.78
CA SER A 167 4.78 -18.27 8.72
C SER A 167 5.97 -18.34 9.71
N GLN A 168 7.20 -18.18 9.22
CA GLN A 168 8.40 -18.13 10.08
C GLN A 168 8.39 -16.92 11.02
N PHE A 169 7.77 -15.81 10.60
CA PHE A 169 7.59 -14.62 11.42
C PHE A 169 6.53 -14.81 12.53
N GLY A 170 5.77 -15.91 12.50
CA GLY A 170 4.72 -16.22 13.46
C GLY A 170 3.34 -15.64 13.12
N MET A 171 3.11 -15.27 11.86
CA MET A 171 1.79 -14.92 11.36
C MET A 171 0.98 -16.18 11.04
N TYR A 172 -0.32 -16.13 11.23
CA TYR A 172 -1.25 -17.19 10.81
C TYR A 172 -2.13 -16.69 9.66
N PHE A 173 -2.55 -17.61 8.80
CA PHE A 173 -3.38 -17.30 7.64
C PHE A 173 -4.85 -17.53 8.00
N THR A 174 -5.66 -16.48 7.89
CA THR A 174 -7.11 -16.55 8.07
C THR A 174 -7.81 -17.02 6.80
N LYS A 175 -7.26 -16.65 5.63
CA LYS A 175 -7.75 -17.05 4.31
C LYS A 175 -6.57 -17.26 3.36
N MET A 176 -6.65 -18.28 2.51
CA MET A 176 -5.69 -18.51 1.44
C MET A 176 -6.44 -19.00 0.20
N ASN A 177 -6.21 -18.33 -0.92
CA ASN A 177 -6.74 -18.71 -2.21
C ASN A 177 -5.60 -18.79 -3.24
N LEU A 178 -5.53 -19.91 -3.97
CA LEU A 178 -4.52 -20.14 -5.00
C LEU A 178 -4.99 -19.71 -6.39
N ASN A 179 -6.29 -19.47 -6.56
CA ASN A 179 -6.89 -19.05 -7.84
C ASN A 179 -8.06 -18.08 -7.60
N LEU A 180 -7.73 -16.81 -7.36
CA LEU A 180 -8.71 -15.75 -7.07
C LEU A 180 -9.74 -15.51 -8.19
N HIS A 181 -9.48 -15.98 -9.41
CA HIS A 181 -10.41 -15.82 -10.52
C HIS A 181 -11.59 -16.80 -10.49
N ASP A 182 -11.52 -17.84 -9.68
CA ASP A 182 -12.56 -18.87 -9.56
C ASP A 182 -13.56 -18.58 -8.43
N GLU A 183 -13.37 -17.53 -7.65
CA GLU A 183 -14.24 -17.14 -6.56
C GLU A 183 -14.79 -15.73 -6.77
N ASP A 184 -16.09 -15.54 -6.52
CA ASP A 184 -16.72 -14.22 -6.33
C ASP A 184 -16.30 -13.68 -4.96
N ASP A 185 -15.09 -13.12 -4.87
CA ASP A 185 -14.60 -12.45 -3.69
C ASP A 185 -14.90 -10.95 -3.82
N GLU A 186 -15.81 -10.42 -3.00
CA GLU A 186 -16.20 -9.01 -3.01
C GLU A 186 -15.01 -8.05 -2.83
N ASP A 187 -13.94 -8.52 -2.15
CA ASP A 187 -12.68 -7.79 -2.01
C ASP A 187 -11.71 -7.97 -3.20
N ASN A 188 -12.09 -8.76 -4.21
CA ASN A 188 -11.27 -8.99 -5.39
C ASN A 188 -11.44 -7.87 -6.42
N ILE A 189 -11.08 -6.67 -6.03
CA ILE A 189 -10.97 -5.55 -6.96
C ILE A 189 -9.80 -5.85 -7.90
N ASP A 190 -10.14 -6.22 -9.14
CA ASP A 190 -9.16 -6.60 -10.15
C ASP A 190 -8.28 -5.40 -10.52
N ARG A 191 -6.98 -5.57 -10.39
CA ARG A 191 -5.96 -4.60 -10.80
C ARG A 191 -5.73 -4.65 -12.31
N LYS A 192 -6.65 -5.12 -13.12
CA LYS A 192 -6.51 -5.03 -14.57
C LYS A 192 -6.43 -3.57 -14.98
N SER A 193 -5.22 -3.07 -14.92
CA SER A 193 -4.83 -1.89 -15.67
C SER A 193 -4.74 -2.28 -17.13
N VAL A 194 -5.52 -1.66 -17.94
CA VAL A 194 -5.33 -1.55 -19.39
C VAL A 194 -3.99 -0.85 -19.68
#